data_0f4fed6b87fec39a2959fd0734b1cef7
#
_entry.id   0f4fed6b87fec39a2959fd0734b1cef7
#
_cell.length_a   1.000
_cell.length_b   1.000
_cell.length_c   1.000
_cell.angle_alpha   90.00
_cell.angle_beta   90.00
_cell.angle_gamma   90.00
#
_symmetry.space_group_name_H-M   'P 1'
#
loop_
_entity.id
_entity.type
_entity.pdbx_description
1 polymer ?
#
loop_
_entity_poly.entity_id
_entity_poly.type
_entity_poly.pdbx_seq_one_letter_code
_entity_poly.pdbx_strand_id
1 'polypeptide(L)'
;MTYGEQIAGVVFFVIYLLVLPFVTTPLFDLAERLLAVSISSAMRNMLYYYILFAVTVIIFHGFLARTSRHLVDNLGLACKSLAVGLVGLYGLNELVYRLTNLVFTNHTNLNDTTISAQIGDAPHMTLLIVIFLAPFVEEVLFRGLVFGNLKGKSRILAYVVSCLLFALLHVWQFAVVNHDITYFLLMVQYLVPGFVLAWAYEHSGTLWASIALHAAANALSVWAML
;
A
#
# COMPACT_ATOMS: atom_id res chain seq x y z
N MET A 1 5.16 -6.80 -17.32
CA MET A 1 6.38 -7.30 -16.61
C MET A 1 7.03 -8.39 -17.45
N THR A 2 8.36 -8.55 -17.38
CA THR A 2 9.07 -9.70 -17.93
C THR A 2 8.83 -10.93 -17.05
N TYR A 3 9.10 -12.13 -17.56
CA TYR A 3 8.96 -13.38 -16.79
C TYR A 3 9.83 -13.40 -15.52
N GLY A 4 11.06 -12.88 -15.62
CA GLY A 4 11.95 -12.75 -14.46
C GLY A 4 11.41 -11.79 -13.40
N GLU A 5 10.90 -10.61 -13.81
CA GLU A 5 10.24 -9.65 -12.91
C GLU A 5 9.02 -10.27 -12.21
N GLN A 6 8.26 -11.13 -12.91
CA GLN A 6 7.09 -11.80 -12.32
C GLN A 6 7.49 -12.82 -11.26
N ILE A 7 8.44 -13.70 -11.55
CA ILE A 7 8.89 -14.73 -10.57
C ILE A 7 9.51 -14.05 -9.35
N ALA A 8 10.50 -13.17 -9.56
CA ALA A 8 11.16 -12.47 -8.45
C ALA A 8 10.15 -11.63 -7.65
N GLY A 9 9.20 -10.99 -8.35
CA GLY A 9 8.13 -10.22 -7.73
C GLY A 9 7.20 -11.07 -6.88
N VAL A 10 6.77 -12.24 -7.34
CA VAL A 10 5.92 -13.15 -6.56
C VAL A 10 6.64 -13.64 -5.31
N VAL A 11 7.91 -14.02 -5.42
CA VAL A 11 8.72 -14.43 -4.26
C VAL A 11 8.85 -13.28 -3.28
N PHE A 12 9.18 -12.08 -3.76
CA PHE A 12 9.27 -10.88 -2.93
C PHE A 12 7.93 -10.52 -2.27
N PHE A 13 6.82 -10.63 -3.00
CA PHE A 13 5.48 -10.36 -2.47
C PHE A 13 5.10 -11.31 -1.32
N VAL A 14 5.39 -12.60 -1.47
CA VAL A 14 5.17 -13.59 -0.40
C VAL A 14 6.02 -13.28 0.83
N ILE A 15 7.31 -12.96 0.62
CA ILE A 15 8.21 -12.56 1.70
C ILE A 15 7.69 -11.29 2.39
N TYR A 16 7.32 -10.26 1.62
CA TYR A 16 6.77 -9.00 2.13
C TYR A 16 5.52 -9.21 2.98
N LEU A 17 4.58 -10.02 2.49
CA LEU A 17 3.29 -10.21 3.14
C LEU A 17 3.38 -11.13 4.37
N LEU A 18 4.15 -12.23 4.30
CA LEU A 18 4.08 -13.31 5.27
C LEU A 18 5.33 -13.47 6.14
N VAL A 19 6.50 -13.02 5.68
CA VAL A 19 7.77 -13.26 6.39
C VAL A 19 8.25 -12.01 7.12
N LEU A 20 8.34 -10.88 6.41
CA LEU A 20 8.90 -9.66 6.96
C LEU A 20 8.22 -9.16 8.25
N PRO A 21 6.89 -9.26 8.41
CA PRO A 21 6.24 -8.84 9.65
C PRO A 21 6.75 -9.52 10.92
N PHE A 22 7.24 -10.75 10.80
CA PHE A 22 7.74 -11.52 11.95
C PHE A 22 9.26 -11.44 12.10
N VAL A 23 10.00 -11.24 11.01
CA VAL A 23 11.46 -11.34 10.99
C VAL A 23 12.14 -9.99 11.16
N THR A 24 11.46 -8.89 10.82
CA THR A 24 12.05 -7.56 10.82
C THR A 24 12.55 -7.14 12.22
N THR A 25 11.72 -7.26 13.26
CA THR A 25 12.12 -6.89 14.63
C THR A 25 13.30 -7.72 15.14
N PRO A 26 13.29 -9.07 15.08
CA PRO A 26 14.44 -9.88 15.45
C PRO A 26 15.72 -9.55 14.69
N LEU A 27 15.62 -9.19 13.41
CA LEU A 27 16.78 -8.80 12.60
C LEU A 27 17.38 -7.46 13.06
N PHE A 28 16.56 -6.47 13.37
CA PHE A 28 17.04 -5.22 13.92
C PHE A 28 17.67 -5.40 15.31
N ASP A 29 17.06 -6.20 16.18
CA ASP A 29 17.60 -6.51 17.50
C ASP A 29 18.97 -7.23 17.41
N LEU A 30 19.13 -8.14 16.45
CA LEU A 30 20.40 -8.79 16.18
C LEU A 30 21.45 -7.79 15.67
N ALA A 31 21.07 -6.92 14.72
CA ALA A 31 21.97 -5.90 14.18
C ALA A 31 22.44 -4.93 15.27
N GLU A 32 21.55 -4.48 16.14
CA GLU A 32 21.90 -3.60 17.28
C GLU A 32 22.90 -4.26 18.24
N ARG A 33 22.70 -5.54 18.54
CA ARG A 33 23.64 -6.32 19.39
C ARG A 33 25.01 -6.45 18.74
N LEU A 34 25.04 -6.77 17.43
CA LEU A 34 26.31 -6.99 16.71
C LEU A 34 27.10 -5.71 16.51
N LEU A 35 26.41 -4.59 16.28
CA LEU A 35 27.03 -3.29 16.01
C LEU A 35 27.20 -2.43 17.27
N ALA A 36 26.71 -2.89 18.43
CA ALA A 36 26.70 -2.16 19.69
C ALA A 36 26.08 -0.76 19.56
N VAL A 37 24.98 -0.64 18.78
CA VAL A 37 24.23 0.59 18.55
C VAL A 37 22.78 0.44 19.03
N SER A 38 22.11 1.55 19.25
CA SER A 38 20.67 1.60 19.54
C SER A 38 19.97 2.38 18.42
N ILE A 39 18.98 1.78 17.78
CA ILE A 39 18.24 2.35 16.67
C ILE A 39 16.80 2.64 17.14
N SER A 40 16.34 3.90 17.05
CA SER A 40 14.96 4.24 17.42
C SER A 40 13.93 3.52 16.55
N SER A 41 12.71 3.32 17.06
CA SER A 41 11.60 2.69 16.31
C SER A 41 11.32 3.40 14.99
N ALA A 42 11.36 4.72 14.97
CA ALA A 42 11.19 5.53 13.77
C ALA A 42 12.29 5.27 12.73
N MET A 43 13.54 5.16 13.16
CA MET A 43 14.67 4.85 12.28
C MET A 43 14.60 3.41 11.75
N ARG A 44 14.22 2.43 12.58
CA ARG A 44 14.00 1.04 12.14
C ARG A 44 12.94 1.00 11.03
N ASN A 45 11.82 1.73 11.22
CA ASN A 45 10.74 1.82 10.25
C ASN A 45 11.19 2.46 8.94
N MET A 46 11.96 3.54 9.04
CA MET A 46 12.53 4.23 7.88
C MET A 46 13.47 3.32 7.08
N LEU A 47 14.41 2.65 7.77
CA LEU A 47 15.33 1.70 7.13
C LEU A 47 14.58 0.54 6.46
N TYR A 48 13.55 0.01 7.11
CA TYR A 48 12.69 -1.02 6.56
C TYR A 48 12.06 -0.59 5.23
N TYR A 49 11.42 0.57 5.20
CA TYR A 49 10.77 1.06 3.96
C TYR A 49 11.76 1.47 2.87
N TYR A 50 12.95 1.97 3.24
CA TYR A 50 14.01 2.22 2.25
C TYR A 50 14.51 0.92 1.60
N ILE A 51 14.69 -0.14 2.39
CA ILE A 51 15.09 -1.45 1.87
C ILE A 51 13.99 -2.00 0.95
N LEU A 52 12.72 -1.94 1.36
CA LEU A 52 11.59 -2.36 0.52
C LEU A 52 11.54 -1.58 -0.79
N PHE A 53 11.69 -0.26 -0.73
CA PHE A 53 11.72 0.59 -1.91
C PHE A 53 12.88 0.21 -2.85
N ALA A 54 14.10 0.08 -2.33
CA ALA A 54 15.27 -0.28 -3.11
C ALA A 54 15.11 -1.65 -3.79
N VAL A 55 14.66 -2.67 -3.04
CA VAL A 55 14.39 -4.01 -3.58
C VAL A 55 13.30 -3.97 -4.65
N THR A 56 12.24 -3.21 -4.42
CA THR A 56 11.16 -3.02 -5.39
C THR A 56 11.68 -2.40 -6.69
N VAL A 57 12.49 -1.33 -6.59
CA VAL A 57 13.09 -0.68 -7.77
C VAL A 57 14.01 -1.66 -8.52
N ILE A 58 14.85 -2.41 -7.82
CA ILE A 58 15.77 -3.38 -8.42
C ILE A 58 15.02 -4.48 -9.16
N ILE A 59 14.01 -5.09 -8.52
CA ILE A 59 13.24 -6.19 -9.13
C ILE A 59 12.45 -5.70 -10.35
N PHE A 60 11.79 -4.54 -10.25
CA PHE A 60 10.82 -4.07 -11.22
C PHE A 60 11.32 -2.93 -12.11
N HIS A 61 12.65 -2.69 -12.19
CA HIS A 61 13.23 -1.56 -12.94
C HIS A 61 12.76 -1.47 -14.40
N GLY A 62 12.68 -2.60 -15.10
CA GLY A 62 12.22 -2.64 -16.49
C GLY A 62 10.72 -2.35 -16.61
N PHE A 63 9.90 -2.84 -15.70
CA PHE A 63 8.47 -2.51 -15.64
C PHE A 63 8.26 -1.02 -15.31
N LEU A 64 8.99 -0.48 -14.34
CA LEU A 64 8.93 0.93 -13.97
C LEU A 64 9.33 1.84 -15.14
N ALA A 65 10.38 1.50 -15.88
CA ALA A 65 10.78 2.25 -17.06
C ALA A 65 9.69 2.26 -18.14
N ARG A 66 9.01 1.14 -18.38
CA ARG A 66 7.89 1.06 -19.34
C ARG A 66 6.69 1.92 -18.91
N THR A 67 6.27 1.80 -17.65
CA THR A 67 5.13 2.56 -17.14
C THR A 67 5.40 4.07 -17.07
N SER A 68 6.69 4.48 -16.90
CA SER A 68 7.09 5.89 -16.97
C SER A 68 6.94 6.47 -18.38
N ARG A 69 7.27 5.69 -19.41
CA ARG A 69 7.03 6.11 -20.81
C ARG A 69 5.54 6.29 -21.07
N HIS A 70 4.72 5.33 -20.63
CA HIS A 70 3.26 5.45 -20.75
C HIS A 70 2.69 6.67 -20.01
N LEU A 71 3.28 7.10 -18.90
CA LEU A 71 2.89 8.33 -18.21
C LEU A 71 3.12 9.56 -19.12
N VAL A 72 4.31 9.66 -19.73
CA VAL A 72 4.64 10.79 -20.59
C VAL A 72 3.71 10.85 -21.81
N ASP A 73 3.43 9.69 -22.42
CA ASP A 73 2.57 9.60 -23.60
C ASP A 73 1.09 9.91 -23.27
N ASN A 74 0.63 9.69 -22.04
CA ASN A 74 -0.77 9.79 -21.63
C ASN A 74 -0.98 10.64 -20.38
N LEU A 75 -0.20 11.72 -20.22
CA LEU A 75 -0.23 12.56 -19.01
C LEU A 75 -1.64 13.11 -18.71
N GLY A 76 -2.37 13.55 -19.74
CA GLY A 76 -3.74 14.06 -19.57
C GLY A 76 -4.71 13.01 -19.01
N LEU A 77 -4.57 11.75 -19.47
CA LEU A 77 -5.39 10.65 -18.95
C LEU A 77 -5.00 10.28 -17.51
N ALA A 78 -3.70 10.33 -17.18
CA ALA A 78 -3.21 10.12 -15.82
C ALA A 78 -3.76 11.18 -14.85
N CYS A 79 -3.71 12.48 -15.22
CA CYS A 79 -4.27 13.56 -14.44
C CYS A 79 -5.79 13.44 -14.27
N LYS A 80 -6.51 13.06 -15.34
CA LYS A 80 -7.95 12.81 -15.26
C LYS A 80 -8.27 11.64 -14.32
N SER A 81 -7.50 10.55 -14.40
CA SER A 81 -7.69 9.38 -13.52
C SER A 81 -7.39 9.72 -12.06
N LEU A 82 -6.41 10.57 -11.80
CA LEU A 82 -6.11 11.10 -10.46
C LEU A 82 -7.29 11.90 -9.92
N ALA A 83 -7.80 12.88 -10.67
CA ALA A 83 -8.88 13.74 -10.23
C ALA A 83 -10.18 12.95 -9.98
N VAL A 84 -10.59 12.11 -10.94
CA VAL A 84 -11.78 11.26 -10.80
C VAL A 84 -11.59 10.23 -9.69
N GLY A 85 -10.39 9.67 -9.57
CA GLY A 85 -10.03 8.72 -8.51
C GLY A 85 -10.14 9.34 -7.11
N LEU A 86 -9.66 10.57 -6.91
CA LEU A 86 -9.82 11.27 -5.63
C LEU A 86 -11.30 11.46 -5.27
N VAL A 87 -12.11 11.97 -6.20
CA VAL A 87 -13.55 12.14 -5.97
C VAL A 87 -14.22 10.81 -5.68
N GLY A 88 -13.89 9.77 -6.46
CA GLY A 88 -14.42 8.42 -6.28
C GLY A 88 -14.02 7.82 -4.92
N LEU A 89 -12.77 7.98 -4.52
CA LEU A 89 -12.24 7.46 -3.27
C LEU A 89 -12.97 8.08 -2.07
N TYR A 90 -13.07 9.41 -2.02
CA TYR A 90 -13.74 10.08 -0.91
C TYR A 90 -15.25 9.85 -0.92
N GLY A 91 -15.91 9.90 -2.09
CA GLY A 91 -17.35 9.67 -2.19
C GLY A 91 -17.77 8.25 -1.83
N LEU A 92 -17.02 7.23 -2.32
CA LEU A 92 -17.29 5.84 -1.99
C LEU A 92 -16.90 5.48 -0.55
N ASN A 93 -15.79 6.02 -0.03
CA ASN A 93 -15.42 5.82 1.37
C ASN A 93 -16.47 6.40 2.31
N GLU A 94 -16.98 7.61 2.05
CA GLU A 94 -18.05 8.21 2.85
C GLU A 94 -19.33 7.35 2.80
N LEU A 95 -19.68 6.85 1.62
CA LEU A 95 -20.84 5.94 1.49
C LEU A 95 -20.65 4.65 2.29
N VAL A 96 -19.50 3.98 2.17
CA VAL A 96 -19.19 2.76 2.93
C VAL A 96 -19.15 3.05 4.42
N TYR A 97 -18.55 4.16 4.86
CA TYR A 97 -18.54 4.57 6.26
C TYR A 97 -19.96 4.73 6.82
N ARG A 98 -20.86 5.41 6.10
CA ARG A 98 -22.26 5.56 6.51
C ARG A 98 -22.98 4.22 6.59
N LEU A 99 -22.80 3.35 5.60
CA LEU A 99 -23.44 2.03 5.58
C LEU A 99 -22.90 1.12 6.69
N THR A 100 -21.61 1.13 6.95
CA THR A 100 -21.00 0.32 8.03
C THR A 100 -21.40 0.82 9.42
N ASN A 101 -21.58 2.13 9.61
CA ASN A 101 -22.09 2.69 10.85
C ASN A 101 -23.52 2.29 11.20
N LEU A 102 -24.31 1.81 10.24
CA LEU A 102 -25.63 1.23 10.51
C LEU A 102 -25.54 -0.16 11.16
N VAL A 103 -24.42 -0.85 10.98
CA VAL A 103 -24.23 -2.25 11.43
C VAL A 103 -23.26 -2.35 12.60
N PHE A 104 -22.25 -1.49 12.62
CA PHE A 104 -21.17 -1.52 13.62
C PHE A 104 -21.09 -0.20 14.37
N THR A 105 -20.98 -0.24 15.69
CA THR A 105 -20.97 0.94 16.55
C THR A 105 -19.59 1.51 16.85
N ASN A 106 -18.50 0.75 16.61
CA ASN A 106 -17.12 1.17 16.85
C ASN A 106 -16.24 0.88 15.65
N HIS A 107 -15.73 1.94 15.00
CA HIS A 107 -14.87 1.87 13.82
C HIS A 107 -13.60 2.70 13.99
N THR A 108 -12.67 2.20 14.77
CA THR A 108 -11.32 2.77 14.73
C THR A 108 -10.56 2.21 13.52
N ASN A 109 -10.07 3.08 12.64
CA ASN A 109 -9.10 2.68 11.64
C ASN A 109 -7.75 2.49 12.33
N LEU A 110 -7.32 1.24 12.45
CA LEU A 110 -6.08 0.89 13.15
C LEU A 110 -4.83 1.43 12.47
N ASN A 111 -4.87 1.54 11.14
CA ASN A 111 -3.77 2.14 10.39
C ASN A 111 -3.66 3.63 10.72
N ASP A 112 -4.77 4.36 10.76
CA ASP A 112 -4.79 5.79 11.07
C ASP A 112 -4.33 6.07 12.50
N THR A 113 -4.73 5.23 13.47
CA THR A 113 -4.25 5.36 14.86
C THR A 113 -2.75 5.09 14.98
N THR A 114 -2.22 4.12 14.26
CA THR A 114 -0.79 3.80 14.22
C THR A 114 0.00 4.94 13.58
N ILE A 115 -0.46 5.48 12.44
CA ILE A 115 0.16 6.61 11.74
C ILE A 115 0.16 7.85 12.63
N SER A 116 -0.97 8.16 13.28
CA SER A 116 -1.07 9.31 14.19
C SER A 116 -0.06 9.24 15.34
N ALA A 117 0.11 8.07 15.96
CA ALA A 117 1.12 7.87 16.99
C ALA A 117 2.54 8.06 16.44
N GLN A 118 2.85 7.52 15.26
CA GLN A 118 4.17 7.65 14.62
C GLN A 118 4.47 9.10 14.19
N ILE A 119 3.46 9.88 13.79
CA ILE A 119 3.61 11.32 13.50
C ILE A 119 4.01 12.07 14.76
N GLY A 120 3.42 11.74 15.91
CA GLY A 120 3.80 12.33 17.19
C GLY A 120 5.27 12.11 17.55
N ASP A 121 5.81 10.93 17.26
CA ASP A 121 7.19 10.55 17.58
C ASP A 121 8.22 11.09 16.57
N ALA A 122 7.93 10.97 15.25
CA ALA A 122 8.89 11.29 14.19
C ALA A 122 8.18 11.77 12.91
N PRO A 123 7.65 13.00 12.87
CA PRO A 123 6.74 13.46 11.83
C PRO A 123 7.35 13.37 10.42
N HIS A 124 8.57 13.87 10.22
CA HIS A 124 9.20 13.88 8.89
C HIS A 124 9.45 12.48 8.32
N MET A 125 9.90 11.54 9.17
CA MET A 125 10.13 10.15 8.75
C MET A 125 8.80 9.47 8.41
N THR A 126 7.79 9.66 9.25
CA THR A 126 6.45 9.07 9.04
C THR A 126 5.81 9.61 7.76
N LEU A 127 5.87 10.92 7.51
CA LEU A 127 5.34 11.53 6.30
C LEU A 127 6.02 10.97 5.03
N LEU A 128 7.35 10.84 5.04
CA LEU A 128 8.06 10.26 3.91
C LEU A 128 7.66 8.81 3.64
N ILE A 129 7.51 8.01 4.69
CA ILE A 129 7.06 6.63 4.58
C ILE A 129 5.64 6.57 4.02
N VAL A 130 4.70 7.22 4.68
CA VAL A 130 3.26 7.06 4.43
C VAL A 130 2.84 7.69 3.10
N ILE A 131 3.48 8.80 2.69
CA ILE A 131 3.10 9.50 1.46
C ILE A 131 3.86 8.97 0.23
N PHE A 132 5.10 8.51 0.39
CA PHE A 132 5.93 8.16 -0.77
C PHE A 132 6.37 6.69 -0.79
N LEU A 133 7.03 6.21 0.26
CA LEU A 133 7.70 4.90 0.21
C LEU A 133 6.69 3.75 0.23
N ALA A 134 5.73 3.77 1.15
CA ALA A 134 4.72 2.72 1.27
C ALA A 134 3.80 2.68 0.03
N PRO A 135 3.18 3.80 -0.41
CA PRO A 135 2.38 3.80 -1.64
C PRO A 135 3.12 3.29 -2.87
N PHE A 136 4.40 3.65 -3.03
CA PHE A 136 5.19 3.18 -4.16
C PHE A 136 5.34 1.65 -4.15
N VAL A 137 5.77 1.08 -3.02
CA VAL A 137 5.97 -0.38 -2.87
C VAL A 137 4.65 -1.11 -3.07
N GLU A 138 3.60 -0.65 -2.42
CA GLU A 138 2.29 -1.27 -2.46
C GLU A 138 1.69 -1.24 -3.87
N GLU A 139 1.72 -0.10 -4.56
CA GLU A 139 1.16 -0.04 -5.91
C GLU A 139 1.93 -0.90 -6.91
N VAL A 140 3.27 -0.97 -6.81
CA VAL A 140 4.06 -1.89 -7.66
C VAL A 140 3.65 -3.34 -7.43
N LEU A 141 3.45 -3.75 -6.18
CA LEU A 141 3.09 -5.12 -5.82
C LEU A 141 1.62 -5.44 -6.14
N PHE A 142 0.67 -4.61 -5.70
CA PHE A 142 -0.76 -4.93 -5.87
C PHE A 142 -1.27 -4.61 -7.27
N ARG A 143 -0.90 -3.48 -7.88
CA ARG A 143 -1.39 -3.08 -9.21
C ARG A 143 -0.46 -3.54 -10.31
N GLY A 144 0.84 -3.34 -10.15
CA GLY A 144 1.81 -3.80 -11.12
C GLY A 144 1.87 -5.32 -11.23
N LEU A 145 2.14 -6.01 -10.13
CA LEU A 145 2.35 -7.46 -10.12
C LEU A 145 1.03 -8.23 -10.09
N VAL A 146 0.19 -8.06 -9.05
CA VAL A 146 -1.01 -8.89 -8.88
C VAL A 146 -2.05 -8.57 -9.96
N PHE A 147 -2.53 -7.33 -10.00
CA PHE A 147 -3.56 -6.92 -10.95
C PHE A 147 -3.08 -7.07 -12.39
N GLY A 148 -1.89 -6.58 -12.71
CA GLY A 148 -1.34 -6.61 -14.06
C GLY A 148 -1.18 -8.02 -14.65
N ASN A 149 -0.80 -9.01 -13.83
CA ASN A 149 -0.68 -10.40 -14.27
C ASN A 149 -2.04 -11.11 -14.40
N LEU A 150 -3.01 -10.77 -13.55
CA LEU A 150 -4.33 -11.40 -13.58
C LEU A 150 -5.26 -10.79 -14.64
N LYS A 151 -5.10 -9.50 -14.96
CA LYS A 151 -5.93 -8.79 -15.93
C LYS A 151 -5.98 -9.46 -17.29
N GLY A 152 -4.86 -10.02 -17.75
CA GLY A 152 -4.79 -10.76 -19.02
C GLY A 152 -5.61 -12.05 -19.04
N LYS A 153 -5.91 -12.62 -17.86
CA LYS A 153 -6.74 -13.84 -17.73
C LYS A 153 -8.21 -13.51 -17.47
N SER A 154 -8.47 -12.63 -16.53
CA SER A 154 -9.79 -12.15 -16.15
C SER A 154 -9.71 -10.81 -15.45
N ARG A 155 -10.41 -9.81 -16.01
CA ARG A 155 -10.50 -8.48 -15.42
C ARG A 155 -11.16 -8.51 -14.04
N ILE A 156 -12.24 -9.26 -13.89
CA ILE A 156 -12.95 -9.41 -12.60
C ILE A 156 -12.03 -10.03 -11.56
N LEU A 157 -11.32 -11.13 -11.91
CA LEU A 157 -10.38 -11.79 -11.02
C LEU A 157 -9.26 -10.84 -10.59
N ALA A 158 -8.73 -10.01 -11.50
CA ALA A 158 -7.70 -9.02 -11.18
C ALA A 158 -8.17 -8.02 -10.12
N TYR A 159 -9.38 -7.46 -10.28
CA TYR A 159 -9.96 -6.56 -9.28
C TYR A 159 -10.16 -7.26 -7.94
N VAL A 160 -10.85 -8.39 -7.93
CA VAL A 160 -11.19 -9.12 -6.70
C VAL A 160 -9.93 -9.50 -5.92
N VAL A 161 -8.96 -10.14 -6.59
CA VAL A 161 -7.75 -10.62 -5.90
C VAL A 161 -6.88 -9.45 -5.45
N SER A 162 -6.68 -8.42 -6.29
CA SER A 162 -5.87 -7.25 -5.91
C SER A 162 -6.47 -6.48 -4.74
N CYS A 163 -7.80 -6.27 -4.74
CA CYS A 163 -8.49 -5.58 -3.64
C CYS A 163 -8.47 -6.39 -2.34
N LEU A 164 -8.74 -7.68 -2.41
CA LEU A 164 -8.74 -8.53 -1.22
C LEU A 164 -7.35 -8.65 -0.60
N LEU A 165 -6.31 -8.85 -1.41
CA LEU A 165 -4.93 -8.90 -0.90
C LEU A 165 -4.47 -7.56 -0.34
N PHE A 166 -4.86 -6.44 -0.97
CA PHE A 166 -4.59 -5.10 -0.45
C PHE A 166 -5.27 -4.87 0.90
N ALA A 167 -6.55 -5.20 1.02
CA ALA A 167 -7.27 -5.10 2.28
C ALA A 167 -6.70 -6.04 3.35
N LEU A 168 -6.32 -7.26 2.97
CA LEU A 168 -5.70 -8.22 3.86
C LEU A 168 -4.40 -7.68 4.45
N LEU A 169 -3.52 -7.08 3.64
CA LEU A 169 -2.26 -6.49 4.12
C LEU A 169 -2.46 -5.58 5.34
N HIS A 170 -3.53 -4.80 5.35
CA HIS A 170 -3.79 -3.79 6.37
C HIS A 170 -4.38 -4.34 7.68
N VAL A 171 -4.88 -5.57 7.70
CA VAL A 171 -5.62 -6.08 8.87
C VAL A 171 -5.10 -7.39 9.43
N TRP A 172 -4.47 -8.24 8.62
CA TRP A 172 -4.15 -9.61 9.04
C TRP A 172 -3.16 -9.67 10.22
N GLN A 173 -2.19 -8.75 10.27
CA GLN A 173 -1.23 -8.70 11.37
C GLN A 173 -1.91 -8.38 12.70
N PHE A 174 -2.87 -7.44 12.70
CA PHE A 174 -3.66 -7.11 13.88
C PHE A 174 -4.47 -8.33 14.36
N ALA A 175 -5.08 -9.08 13.44
CA ALA A 175 -5.82 -10.29 13.78
C ALA A 175 -4.92 -11.35 14.41
N VAL A 176 -3.70 -11.55 13.88
CA VAL A 176 -2.75 -12.54 14.42
C VAL A 176 -2.19 -12.10 15.77
N VAL A 177 -1.73 -10.86 15.89
CA VAL A 177 -1.11 -10.35 17.12
C VAL A 177 -2.09 -10.31 18.29
N ASN A 178 -3.34 -9.93 18.03
CA ASN A 178 -4.37 -9.84 19.06
C ASN A 178 -5.17 -11.15 19.24
N HIS A 179 -4.89 -12.20 18.46
CA HIS A 179 -5.63 -13.46 18.46
C HIS A 179 -7.16 -13.28 18.29
N ASP A 180 -7.55 -12.29 17.47
CA ASP A 180 -8.95 -11.92 17.27
C ASP A 180 -9.29 -11.83 15.78
N ILE A 181 -10.08 -12.81 15.29
CA ILE A 181 -10.51 -12.90 13.89
C ILE A 181 -11.43 -11.75 13.47
N THR A 182 -12.06 -11.04 14.42
CA THR A 182 -12.98 -9.94 14.11
C THR A 182 -12.29 -8.77 13.42
N TYR A 183 -10.95 -8.64 13.54
CA TYR A 183 -10.18 -7.66 12.78
C TYR A 183 -10.33 -7.80 11.26
N PHE A 184 -10.64 -9.00 10.74
CA PHE A 184 -10.90 -9.16 9.30
C PHE A 184 -12.15 -8.42 8.81
N LEU A 185 -13.08 -8.06 9.69
CA LEU A 185 -14.22 -7.21 9.31
C LEU A 185 -13.77 -5.81 8.89
N LEU A 186 -12.63 -5.33 9.41
CA LEU A 186 -12.05 -4.04 9.03
C LEU A 186 -11.52 -4.01 7.60
N MET A 187 -11.40 -5.17 6.93
CA MET A 187 -11.04 -5.21 5.50
C MET A 187 -11.98 -4.37 4.64
N VAL A 188 -13.24 -4.21 5.04
CA VAL A 188 -14.23 -3.42 4.31
C VAL A 188 -13.76 -1.97 4.07
N GLN A 189 -13.01 -1.39 5.02
CA GLN A 189 -12.47 -0.03 4.92
C GLN A 189 -11.42 0.12 3.81
N TYR A 190 -10.76 -0.98 3.42
CA TYR A 190 -9.68 -1.00 2.42
C TYR A 190 -10.14 -1.49 1.04
N LEU A 191 -11.37 -2.03 0.93
CA LEU A 191 -11.89 -2.50 -0.36
C LEU A 191 -12.13 -1.36 -1.34
N VAL A 192 -12.65 -0.22 -0.85
CA VAL A 192 -12.88 0.97 -1.71
C VAL A 192 -11.55 1.56 -2.19
N PRO A 193 -10.57 1.89 -1.32
CA PRO A 193 -9.25 2.30 -1.77
C PRO A 193 -8.64 1.28 -2.74
N GLY A 194 -8.71 -0.01 -2.40
CA GLY A 194 -8.24 -1.09 -3.27
C GLY A 194 -8.81 -1.04 -4.67
N PHE A 195 -10.13 -0.86 -4.77
CA PHE A 195 -10.84 -0.80 -6.05
C PHE A 195 -10.50 0.46 -6.84
N VAL A 196 -10.53 1.63 -6.21
CA VAL A 196 -10.31 2.92 -6.90
C VAL A 196 -8.87 3.04 -7.41
N LEU A 197 -7.90 2.57 -6.63
CA LEU A 197 -6.49 2.54 -7.06
C LEU A 197 -6.27 1.57 -8.23
N ALA A 198 -6.90 0.40 -8.22
CA ALA A 198 -6.86 -0.54 -9.35
C ALA A 198 -7.53 0.05 -10.61
N TRP A 199 -8.65 0.75 -10.44
CA TRP A 199 -9.32 1.47 -11.51
C TRP A 199 -8.43 2.59 -12.08
N ALA A 200 -7.78 3.38 -11.25
CA ALA A 200 -6.88 4.45 -11.69
C ALA A 200 -5.70 3.90 -12.51
N TYR A 201 -5.10 2.79 -12.06
CA TYR A 201 -4.06 2.07 -12.80
C TYR A 201 -4.57 1.58 -14.17
N GLU A 202 -5.72 0.92 -14.18
CA GLU A 202 -6.28 0.38 -15.42
C GLU A 202 -6.69 1.46 -16.40
N HIS A 203 -7.35 2.52 -15.92
CA HIS A 203 -7.90 3.58 -16.75
C HIS A 203 -6.81 4.51 -17.33
N SER A 204 -5.81 4.82 -16.54
CA SER A 204 -4.68 5.67 -17.00
C SER A 204 -3.66 4.93 -17.86
N GLY A 205 -3.60 3.59 -17.77
CA GLY A 205 -2.57 2.77 -18.41
C GLY A 205 -1.17 2.91 -17.79
N THR A 206 -1.03 3.65 -16.68
CA THR A 206 0.25 3.87 -16.00
C THR A 206 0.14 3.65 -14.49
N LEU A 207 1.16 3.01 -13.91
CA LEU A 207 1.25 2.81 -12.46
C LEU A 207 1.37 4.13 -11.69
N TRP A 208 1.96 5.14 -12.30
CA TRP A 208 2.20 6.43 -11.66
C TRP A 208 0.92 7.17 -11.28
N ALA A 209 -0.16 6.99 -12.01
CA ALA A 209 -1.47 7.56 -11.65
C ALA A 209 -2.02 6.94 -10.36
N SER A 210 -1.86 5.62 -10.19
CA SER A 210 -2.25 4.91 -8.97
C SER A 210 -1.36 5.30 -7.78
N ILE A 211 -0.03 5.37 -7.97
CA ILE A 211 0.91 5.84 -6.94
C ILE A 211 0.57 7.27 -6.50
N ALA A 212 0.36 8.19 -7.47
CA ALA A 212 0.03 9.58 -7.15
C ALA A 212 -1.33 9.71 -6.43
N LEU A 213 -2.32 8.91 -6.83
CA LEU A 213 -3.63 8.87 -6.16
C LEU A 213 -3.52 8.36 -4.73
N HIS A 214 -2.75 7.28 -4.51
CA HIS A 214 -2.53 6.73 -3.18
C HIS A 214 -1.77 7.72 -2.29
N ALA A 215 -0.68 8.30 -2.79
CA ALA A 215 0.08 9.33 -2.09
C ALA A 215 -0.78 10.55 -1.73
N ALA A 216 -1.62 11.03 -2.65
CA ALA A 216 -2.53 12.15 -2.41
C ALA A 216 -3.59 11.81 -1.36
N ALA A 217 -4.16 10.60 -1.40
CA ALA A 217 -5.12 10.13 -0.41
C ALA A 217 -4.50 10.08 0.98
N ASN A 218 -3.30 9.50 1.12
CA ASN A 218 -2.59 9.43 2.39
C ASN A 218 -2.19 10.82 2.89
N ALA A 219 -1.74 11.72 2.02
CA ALA A 219 -1.42 13.10 2.39
C ALA A 219 -2.63 13.85 2.94
N LEU A 220 -3.81 13.68 2.33
CA LEU A 220 -5.06 14.30 2.80
C LEU A 220 -5.55 13.67 4.10
N SER A 221 -5.43 12.34 4.28
CA SER A 221 -5.73 11.68 5.56
C SER A 221 -4.83 12.19 6.68
N VAL A 222 -3.53 12.27 6.44
CA VAL A 222 -2.58 12.81 7.42
C VAL A 222 -2.88 14.27 7.75
N TRP A 223 -3.17 15.09 6.75
CA TRP A 223 -3.54 16.48 6.98
C TRP A 223 -4.80 16.62 7.84
N ALA A 224 -5.76 15.72 7.71
CA ALA A 224 -6.97 15.70 8.54
C ALA A 224 -6.73 15.20 9.98
N MET A 225 -5.58 14.57 10.26
CA MET A 225 -5.18 14.11 11.60
C MET A 225 -4.38 15.17 12.38
N LEU A 226 -3.79 16.17 11.69
CA LEU A 226 -2.99 17.26 12.28
C LEU A 226 -3.85 18.43 12.70
#